data_7400745a41b9dd455c1d2bc94da91176
#
_entry.id   7400745a41b9dd455c1d2bc94da91176
#
_cell.length_a   1.000
_cell.length_b   1.000
_cell.length_c   1.000
_cell.angle_alpha   90.00
_cell.angle_beta   90.00
_cell.angle_gamma   90.00
#
_symmetry.space_group_name_H-M   'P 1'
#
loop_
_entity.id
_entity.type
_entity.pdbx_description
1 polymer ?
#
loop_
_entity_poly.entity_id
_entity_poly.type
_entity_poly.pdbx_seq_one_letter_code
_entity_poly.pdbx_strand_id
1 'polypeptide(L)'
;NDKTKKINFKNYKVFSLTKKLNYETLFLALGTKMGVGSLIGTTMSIFIGGPGSLFWIYLFTLITSSLIYIESFLGSKYKQKTKSGYIGGIYYYTKFGLKNNVLAIIMLIMFITTYSIFFLMIQTNTIKNTLLINPHLLTIIILILSILLITNNINEIKNILNKIVPFICIFFISI
;
A
#
# COMPACT_ATOMS: atom_id res chain seq x y z
N ASN A 1 -10.13 -37.54 7.48
CA ASN A 1 -11.04 -37.21 6.36
C ASN A 1 -10.72 -35.82 5.84
N ASP A 2 -9.66 -35.78 5.06
CA ASP A 2 -9.14 -34.55 4.44
C ASP A 2 -9.94 -34.31 3.13
N LYS A 3 -11.04 -33.58 3.26
CA LYS A 3 -11.74 -33.05 2.08
C LYS A 3 -10.93 -31.88 1.56
N THR A 4 -9.96 -32.15 0.73
CA THR A 4 -9.38 -31.15 -0.19
C THR A 4 -10.52 -30.57 -1.03
N LYS A 5 -11.04 -29.45 -0.58
CA LYS A 5 -12.04 -28.67 -1.34
C LYS A 5 -11.36 -28.21 -2.62
N LYS A 6 -11.56 -28.97 -3.70
CA LYS A 6 -11.13 -28.57 -5.05
C LYS A 6 -11.62 -27.16 -5.29
N ILE A 7 -10.70 -26.26 -5.52
CA ILE A 7 -10.98 -24.84 -5.78
C ILE A 7 -11.72 -24.79 -7.12
N ASN A 8 -13.01 -24.60 -7.05
CA ASN A 8 -13.82 -24.47 -8.25
C ASN A 8 -13.73 -23.02 -8.74
N PHE A 9 -12.78 -22.74 -9.61
CA PHE A 9 -12.54 -21.43 -10.22
C PHE A 9 -13.78 -20.88 -10.97
N LYS A 10 -14.75 -21.73 -11.29
CA LYS A 10 -15.96 -21.36 -12.02
C LYS A 10 -16.95 -20.51 -11.23
N ASN A 11 -16.89 -20.51 -9.90
CA ASN A 11 -17.78 -19.73 -9.03
C ASN A 11 -17.19 -18.39 -8.57
N TYR A 12 -15.93 -18.12 -8.85
CA TYR A 12 -15.42 -16.77 -8.74
C TYR A 12 -15.86 -16.03 -10.00
N LYS A 13 -16.90 -15.21 -9.90
CA LYS A 13 -17.16 -14.16 -10.87
C LYS A 13 -15.89 -13.31 -10.91
N VAL A 14 -14.95 -13.73 -11.73
CA VAL A 14 -13.79 -12.96 -12.08
C VAL A 14 -14.36 -11.67 -12.64
N PHE A 15 -14.27 -10.64 -11.81
CA PHE A 15 -14.48 -9.27 -12.21
C PHE A 15 -15.81 -9.01 -12.95
N SER A 16 -16.89 -8.91 -12.20
CA SER A 16 -18.06 -8.20 -12.72
C SER A 16 -17.65 -6.72 -12.88
N LEU A 17 -17.22 -6.37 -14.08
CA LEU A 17 -16.92 -5.00 -14.52
C LEU A 17 -18.13 -4.04 -14.37
N THR A 18 -19.29 -4.59 -14.00
CA THR A 18 -20.55 -3.87 -13.81
C THR A 18 -20.80 -3.43 -12.37
N LYS A 19 -19.99 -3.82 -11.41
CA LYS A 19 -20.07 -3.23 -10.08
C LYS A 19 -19.38 -1.87 -10.15
N LYS A 20 -20.17 -0.77 -10.08
CA LYS A 20 -19.73 0.63 -10.01
C LYS A 20 -18.31 0.71 -9.46
N LEU A 21 -17.37 1.15 -10.30
CA LEU A 21 -16.01 1.42 -9.87
C LEU A 21 -16.13 2.35 -8.66
N ASN A 22 -15.71 1.86 -7.51
CA ASN A 22 -15.80 2.64 -6.29
C ASN A 22 -14.58 3.57 -6.32
N TYR A 23 -14.76 4.76 -6.90
CA TYR A 23 -13.70 5.76 -7.07
C TYR A 23 -12.96 6.02 -5.76
N GLU A 24 -13.66 5.94 -4.63
CA GLU A 24 -13.06 6.08 -3.31
C GLU A 24 -11.99 5.02 -3.04
N THR A 25 -12.28 3.75 -3.35
CA THR A 25 -11.30 2.67 -3.14
C THR A 25 -10.14 2.75 -4.12
N LEU A 26 -10.39 3.24 -5.33
CA LEU A 26 -9.35 3.47 -6.33
C LEU A 26 -8.40 4.59 -5.86
N PHE A 27 -8.94 5.74 -5.44
CA PHE A 27 -8.11 6.84 -4.95
C PHE A 27 -7.36 6.47 -3.67
N LEU A 28 -7.99 5.73 -2.76
CA LEU A 28 -7.30 5.23 -1.58
C LEU A 28 -6.13 4.30 -1.95
N ALA A 29 -6.33 3.39 -2.90
CA ALA A 29 -5.28 2.49 -3.39
C ALA A 29 -4.16 3.26 -4.10
N LEU A 30 -4.47 4.27 -4.89
CA LEU A 30 -3.49 5.15 -5.52
C LEU A 30 -2.69 5.92 -4.46
N GLY A 31 -3.34 6.54 -3.49
CA GLY A 31 -2.68 7.30 -2.43
C GLY A 31 -1.72 6.46 -1.58
N THR A 32 -2.03 5.18 -1.36
CA THR A 32 -1.10 4.27 -0.65
C THR A 32 0.09 3.83 -1.49
N LYS A 33 0.01 3.90 -2.81
CA LYS A 33 1.08 3.51 -3.74
C LYS A 33 1.95 4.68 -4.19
N MET A 34 1.39 5.90 -4.23
CA MET A 34 2.12 7.11 -4.58
C MET A 34 2.92 7.60 -3.37
N GLY A 35 4.12 7.12 -3.24
CA GLY A 35 5.05 7.55 -2.19
C GLY A 35 6.22 8.35 -2.76
N VAL A 36 6.80 9.21 -1.94
CA VAL A 36 7.99 10.01 -2.29
C VAL A 36 9.15 9.10 -2.71
N GLY A 37 9.26 7.91 -2.11
CA GLY A 37 10.29 6.93 -2.45
C GLY A 37 10.20 6.44 -3.90
N SER A 38 8.99 6.25 -4.45
CA SER A 38 8.82 5.84 -5.84
C SER A 38 9.21 6.95 -6.81
N LEU A 39 8.95 8.21 -6.47
CA LEU A 39 9.33 9.37 -7.26
C LEU A 39 10.84 9.55 -7.31
N ILE A 40 11.48 9.61 -6.14
CA ILE A 40 12.93 9.76 -6.05
C ILE A 40 13.62 8.56 -6.67
N GLY A 41 13.15 7.34 -6.44
CA GLY A 41 13.70 6.14 -7.02
C GLY A 41 13.69 6.18 -8.55
N THR A 42 12.58 6.60 -9.15
CA THR A 42 12.46 6.71 -10.61
C THR A 42 13.36 7.82 -11.17
N THR A 43 13.33 9.00 -10.56
CA THR A 43 14.18 10.13 -11.04
C THR A 43 15.66 9.85 -10.89
N MET A 44 16.09 9.25 -9.77
CA MET A 44 17.48 8.86 -9.57
C MET A 44 17.92 7.75 -10.53
N SER A 45 17.05 6.79 -10.81
CA SER A 45 17.35 5.74 -11.79
C SER A 45 17.57 6.33 -13.19
N ILE A 46 16.78 7.33 -13.59
CA ILE A 46 16.95 8.02 -14.87
C ILE A 46 18.22 8.87 -14.85
N PHE A 47 18.48 9.58 -13.76
CA PHE A 47 19.64 10.45 -13.62
C PHE A 47 20.96 9.68 -13.68
N ILE A 48 21.06 8.55 -12.99
CA ILE A 48 22.29 7.73 -12.91
C ILE A 48 22.38 6.78 -14.10
N GLY A 49 21.29 6.11 -14.47
CA GLY A 49 21.26 5.07 -15.48
C GLY A 49 20.95 5.56 -16.91
N GLY A 50 20.66 6.87 -17.06
CA GLY A 50 20.28 7.46 -18.33
C GLY A 50 18.89 7.01 -18.83
N PRO A 51 18.50 7.43 -20.04
CA PRO A 51 17.16 7.17 -20.59
C PRO A 51 16.86 5.66 -20.79
N GLY A 52 17.88 4.82 -20.92
CA GLY A 52 17.73 3.36 -21.01
C GLY A 52 17.15 2.72 -19.74
N SER A 53 17.27 3.38 -18.59
CA SER A 53 16.69 2.89 -17.34
C SER A 53 15.15 2.84 -17.38
N LEU A 54 14.51 3.69 -18.19
CA LEU A 54 13.04 3.70 -18.36
C LEU A 54 12.53 2.37 -18.89
N PHE A 55 13.25 1.75 -19.82
CA PHE A 55 12.87 0.44 -20.33
C PHE A 55 12.84 -0.61 -19.22
N TRP A 56 13.84 -0.64 -18.37
CA TRP A 56 13.91 -1.59 -17.25
C TRP A 56 12.84 -1.32 -16.20
N ILE A 57 12.62 -0.04 -15.87
CA ILE A 57 11.55 0.35 -14.92
C ILE A 57 10.19 -0.14 -15.43
N TYR A 58 9.90 0.08 -16.72
CA TYR A 58 8.64 -0.35 -17.31
C TYR A 58 8.50 -1.88 -17.30
N LEU A 59 9.53 -2.61 -17.69
CA LEU A 59 9.54 -4.07 -17.72
C LEU A 59 9.33 -4.66 -16.31
N PHE A 60 10.06 -4.16 -15.33
CA PHE A 60 9.89 -4.61 -13.93
C PHE A 60 8.53 -4.23 -13.36
N THR A 61 7.96 -3.10 -13.73
CA THR A 61 6.62 -2.70 -13.32
C THR A 61 5.56 -3.67 -13.83
N LEU A 62 5.67 -4.14 -15.07
CA LEU A 62 4.78 -5.16 -15.63
C LEU A 62 4.85 -6.48 -14.84
N ILE A 63 6.05 -6.94 -14.52
CA ILE A 63 6.24 -8.16 -13.72
C ILE A 63 5.66 -7.98 -12.31
N THR A 64 5.96 -6.85 -11.68
CA THR A 64 5.50 -6.56 -10.32
C THR A 64 3.98 -6.37 -10.26
N SER A 65 3.35 -5.88 -11.31
CA SER A 65 1.89 -5.75 -11.36
C SER A 65 1.18 -7.09 -11.20
N SER A 66 1.74 -8.16 -11.76
CA SER A 66 1.23 -9.51 -11.61
C SER A 66 1.30 -10.00 -10.17
N LEU A 67 2.41 -9.69 -9.46
CA LEU A 67 2.57 -10.03 -8.04
C LEU A 67 1.57 -9.27 -7.16
N ILE A 68 1.36 -7.99 -7.42
CA ILE A 68 0.38 -7.15 -6.70
C ILE A 68 -1.04 -7.71 -6.89
N TYR A 69 -1.36 -8.17 -8.11
CA TYR A 69 -2.64 -8.81 -8.37
C TYR A 69 -2.84 -10.07 -7.54
N ILE A 70 -1.84 -10.96 -7.50
CA ILE A 70 -1.86 -12.19 -6.70
C ILE A 70 -2.01 -11.87 -5.21
N GLU A 71 -1.25 -10.91 -4.69
CA GLU A 71 -1.32 -10.48 -3.30
C GLU A 71 -2.72 -9.95 -2.94
N SER A 72 -3.29 -9.10 -3.78
CA SER A 72 -4.64 -8.55 -3.60
C SER A 72 -5.72 -9.64 -3.63
N PHE A 73 -5.55 -10.61 -4.52
CA PHE A 73 -6.44 -11.77 -4.62
C PHE A 73 -6.37 -12.63 -3.35
N LEU A 74 -5.16 -12.95 -2.88
CA LEU A 74 -4.95 -13.73 -1.66
C LEU A 74 -5.49 -13.00 -0.43
N GLY A 75 -5.23 -11.70 -0.30
CA GLY A 75 -5.75 -10.86 0.77
C GLY A 75 -7.28 -10.84 0.81
N SER A 76 -7.90 -10.79 -0.36
CA SER A 76 -9.37 -10.85 -0.49
C SER A 76 -9.94 -12.25 -0.18
N LYS A 77 -9.25 -13.31 -0.61
CA LYS A 77 -9.68 -14.71 -0.44
C LYS A 77 -9.64 -15.15 1.02
N TYR A 78 -8.61 -14.77 1.75
CA TYR A 78 -8.38 -15.21 3.13
C TYR A 78 -8.81 -14.19 4.19
N LYS A 79 -9.54 -13.14 3.79
CA LYS A 79 -10.08 -12.16 4.73
C LYS A 79 -11.04 -12.83 5.73
N GLN A 80 -10.96 -12.40 6.98
CA GLN A 80 -11.82 -12.87 8.07
C GLN A 80 -12.86 -11.81 8.42
N LYS A 81 -14.08 -12.26 8.74
CA LYS A 81 -15.15 -11.36 9.18
C LYS A 81 -14.98 -11.10 10.68
N THR A 82 -14.95 -9.84 11.07
CA THR A 82 -14.88 -9.39 12.46
C THR A 82 -16.12 -8.56 12.80
N LYS A 83 -16.36 -8.27 14.07
CA LYS A 83 -17.49 -7.41 14.51
C LYS A 83 -17.46 -6.02 13.87
N SER A 84 -16.29 -5.48 13.60
CA SER A 84 -16.04 -4.16 12.98
C SER A 84 -15.91 -4.19 11.46
N GLY A 85 -16.03 -5.36 10.79
CA GLY A 85 -15.88 -5.47 9.35
C GLY A 85 -15.03 -6.66 8.90
N TYR A 86 -14.32 -6.51 7.78
CA TYR A 86 -13.43 -7.55 7.27
C TYR A 86 -11.97 -7.17 7.53
N ILE A 87 -11.19 -8.11 8.04
CA ILE A 87 -9.74 -7.97 8.23
C ILE A 87 -9.05 -8.98 7.34
N GLY A 88 -8.03 -8.53 6.61
CA GLY A 88 -7.22 -9.35 5.72
C GLY A 88 -5.77 -8.87 5.73
N GLY A 89 -4.96 -9.40 4.81
CA GLY A 89 -3.56 -9.01 4.62
C GLY A 89 -2.60 -10.18 4.77
N ILE A 90 -1.29 -9.85 4.75
CA ILE A 90 -0.20 -10.84 4.69
C ILE A 90 -0.29 -11.89 5.79
N TYR A 91 -0.61 -11.51 7.01
CA TYR A 91 -0.77 -12.42 8.14
C TYR A 91 -1.85 -13.47 7.88
N TYR A 92 -3.02 -13.05 7.39
CA TYR A 92 -4.17 -13.94 7.22
C TYR A 92 -3.98 -14.93 6.08
N TYR A 93 -3.49 -14.50 4.92
CA TYR A 93 -3.28 -15.45 3.83
C TYR A 93 -2.08 -16.37 4.09
N THR A 94 -1.07 -15.95 4.85
CA THR A 94 0.03 -16.84 5.26
C THR A 94 -0.46 -17.85 6.29
N LYS A 95 -1.22 -17.42 7.29
CA LYS A 95 -1.74 -18.30 8.34
C LYS A 95 -2.72 -19.34 7.81
N PHE A 96 -3.70 -18.90 7.02
CA PHE A 96 -4.77 -19.77 6.55
C PHE A 96 -4.49 -20.41 5.17
N GLY A 97 -3.65 -19.80 4.36
CA GLY A 97 -3.28 -20.31 3.05
C GLY A 97 -2.14 -21.33 3.15
N LEU A 98 -1.06 -20.99 3.83
CA LEU A 98 0.10 -21.87 4.04
C LEU A 98 -0.03 -22.74 5.30
N LYS A 99 -1.04 -22.49 6.15
CA LYS A 99 -1.27 -23.19 7.41
C LYS A 99 -0.07 -23.17 8.37
N ASN A 100 0.76 -22.14 8.29
CA ASN A 100 1.95 -21.97 9.10
C ASN A 100 1.87 -20.69 9.95
N ASN A 101 1.66 -20.88 11.26
CA ASN A 101 1.54 -19.76 12.21
C ASN A 101 2.88 -19.03 12.43
N VAL A 102 3.99 -19.77 12.45
CA VAL A 102 5.30 -19.17 12.69
C VAL A 102 5.68 -18.24 11.54
N LEU A 103 5.50 -18.71 10.31
CA LEU A 103 5.76 -17.90 9.12
C LEU A 103 4.85 -16.67 9.07
N ALA A 104 3.58 -16.80 9.48
CA ALA A 104 2.65 -15.69 9.51
C ALA A 104 3.09 -14.57 10.48
N ILE A 105 3.61 -14.96 11.65
CA ILE A 105 4.12 -14.01 12.66
C ILE A 105 5.39 -13.33 12.15
N ILE A 106 6.33 -14.08 11.57
CA ILE A 106 7.56 -13.53 11.00
C ILE A 106 7.22 -12.49 9.92
N MET A 107 6.33 -12.84 8.99
CA MET A 107 5.90 -11.93 7.92
C MET A 107 5.21 -10.69 8.48
N LEU A 108 4.40 -10.81 9.54
CA LEU A 108 3.77 -9.68 10.20
C LEU A 108 4.82 -8.74 10.83
N ILE A 109 5.80 -9.29 11.55
CA ILE A 109 6.88 -8.49 12.16
C ILE A 109 7.68 -7.77 11.09
N MET A 110 8.09 -8.47 10.03
CA MET A 110 8.81 -7.87 8.90
C MET A 110 8.00 -6.75 8.23
N PHE A 111 6.70 -6.96 8.04
CA PHE A 111 5.81 -5.95 7.46
C PHE A 111 5.72 -4.70 8.34
N ILE A 112 5.49 -4.88 9.65
CA ILE A 112 5.41 -3.76 10.59
C ILE A 112 6.75 -3.00 10.62
N THR A 113 7.86 -3.69 10.73
CA THR A 113 9.20 -3.08 10.75
C THR A 113 9.47 -2.28 9.47
N THR A 114 9.16 -2.86 8.30
CA THR A 114 9.36 -2.19 7.02
C THR A 114 8.56 -0.91 6.90
N TYR A 115 7.26 -0.95 7.23
CA TYR A 115 6.40 0.23 7.08
C TYR A 115 6.61 1.27 8.19
N SER A 116 6.84 0.85 9.44
CA SER A 116 6.98 1.79 10.56
C SER A 116 8.37 2.44 10.62
N ILE A 117 9.41 1.75 10.21
CA ILE A 117 10.78 2.28 10.32
C ILE A 117 11.26 2.75 8.94
N PHE A 118 11.45 1.82 8.02
CA PHE A 118 12.13 2.14 6.76
C PHE A 118 11.32 3.08 5.88
N PHE A 119 10.02 2.82 5.74
CA PHE A 119 9.16 3.66 4.89
C PHE A 119 9.03 5.09 5.45
N LEU A 120 8.82 5.23 6.76
CA LEU A 120 8.73 6.55 7.41
C LEU A 120 10.06 7.30 7.37
N MET A 121 11.20 6.62 7.55
CA MET A 121 12.51 7.27 7.46
C MET A 121 12.75 7.89 6.09
N ILE A 122 12.43 7.18 5.01
CA ILE A 122 12.58 7.70 3.65
C ILE A 122 11.71 8.95 3.45
N GLN A 123 10.44 8.89 3.84
CA GLN A 123 9.50 9.99 3.73
C GLN A 123 9.98 11.23 4.51
N THR A 124 10.35 11.04 5.78
CA THR A 124 10.79 12.11 6.66
C THR A 124 12.10 12.75 6.18
N ASN A 125 13.06 11.93 5.74
CA ASN A 125 14.33 12.44 5.23
C ASN A 125 14.13 13.28 3.95
N THR A 126 13.22 12.86 3.09
CA THR A 126 12.92 13.62 1.88
C THR A 126 12.26 14.96 2.21
N ILE A 127 11.27 14.98 3.09
CA ILE A 127 10.61 16.22 3.53
C ILE A 127 11.65 17.18 4.13
N LYS A 128 12.54 16.68 5.00
CA LYS A 128 13.62 17.47 5.59
C LYS A 128 14.51 18.12 4.52
N ASN A 129 14.95 17.33 3.54
CA ASN A 129 15.90 17.80 2.54
C ASN A 129 15.25 18.75 1.52
N THR A 130 13.96 18.55 1.22
CA THR A 130 13.23 19.37 0.24
C THR A 130 12.82 20.71 0.84
N LEU A 131 12.34 20.72 2.08
CA LEU A 131 11.82 21.93 2.72
C LEU A 131 12.88 22.68 3.51
N LEU A 132 14.10 22.15 3.65
CA LEU A 132 15.20 22.74 4.44
C LEU A 132 14.78 23.14 5.87
N ILE A 133 13.83 22.39 6.43
CA ILE A 133 13.27 22.65 7.76
C ILE A 133 14.24 22.10 8.84
N ASN A 134 14.29 22.80 9.97
CA ASN A 134 15.02 22.32 11.13
C ASN A 134 14.50 20.92 11.54
N PRO A 135 15.39 19.90 11.69
CA PRO A 135 14.98 18.52 12.00
C PRO A 135 14.14 18.39 13.27
N HIS A 136 14.41 19.19 14.29
CA HIS A 136 13.64 19.17 15.55
C HIS A 136 12.20 19.66 15.33
N LEU A 137 12.02 20.72 14.57
CA LEU A 137 10.70 21.26 14.25
C LEU A 137 9.89 20.28 13.39
N LEU A 138 10.52 19.64 12.41
CA LEU A 138 9.89 18.61 11.59
C LEU A 138 9.42 17.43 12.45
N THR A 139 10.24 16.97 13.39
CA THR A 139 9.89 15.87 14.30
C THR A 139 8.65 16.22 15.14
N ILE A 140 8.57 17.43 15.65
CA ILE A 140 7.42 17.90 16.44
C ILE A 140 6.16 17.92 15.58
N ILE A 141 6.24 18.44 14.35
CA ILE A 141 5.10 18.47 13.42
C ILE A 141 4.59 17.05 13.11
N ILE A 142 5.50 16.13 12.79
CA ILE A 142 5.13 14.74 12.48
C ILE A 142 4.50 14.07 13.71
N LEU A 143 5.02 14.32 14.90
CA LEU A 143 4.50 13.78 16.15
C LEU A 143 3.08 14.28 16.43
N ILE A 144 2.83 15.59 16.28
CA ILE A 144 1.50 16.18 16.43
C ILE A 144 0.52 15.59 15.41
N LEU A 145 0.91 15.50 14.15
CA LEU A 145 0.08 14.92 13.10
C LEU A 145 -0.23 13.44 13.35
N SER A 146 0.74 12.67 13.84
CA SER A 146 0.51 11.24 14.15
C SER A 146 -0.44 11.06 15.32
N ILE A 147 -0.35 11.90 16.37
CA ILE A 147 -1.31 11.87 17.49
C ILE A 147 -2.71 12.23 17.01
N LEU A 148 -2.85 13.26 16.19
CA LEU A 148 -4.15 13.64 15.62
C LEU A 148 -4.77 12.52 14.77
N LEU A 149 -3.96 11.79 14.01
CA LEU A 149 -4.43 10.66 13.22
C LEU A 149 -4.86 9.47 14.08
N ILE A 150 -4.14 9.19 15.18
CA ILE A 150 -4.47 8.08 16.08
C ILE A 150 -5.75 8.37 16.89
N THR A 151 -5.98 9.63 17.29
CA THR A 151 -7.15 10.03 18.06
C THR A 151 -8.43 10.10 17.23
N ASN A 152 -8.31 10.30 15.91
CA ASN A 152 -9.47 10.37 15.02
C ASN A 152 -9.99 8.97 14.62
N ASN A 153 -11.29 8.87 14.40
CA ASN A 153 -11.91 7.65 13.91
C ASN A 153 -11.43 7.32 12.48
N ILE A 154 -11.22 6.04 12.20
CA ILE A 154 -10.80 5.52 10.88
C ILE A 154 -11.68 6.06 9.73
N ASN A 155 -12.97 6.26 9.98
CA ASN A 155 -13.90 6.78 8.98
C ASN A 155 -13.64 8.26 8.65
N GLU A 156 -13.22 9.06 9.61
CA GLU A 156 -12.86 10.47 9.39
C GLU A 156 -11.56 10.58 8.58
N ILE A 157 -10.56 9.78 8.94
CA ILE A 157 -9.31 9.69 8.19
C ILE A 157 -9.58 9.29 6.73
N LYS A 158 -10.44 8.29 6.52
CA LYS A 158 -10.86 7.86 5.18
C LYS A 158 -11.52 9.00 4.39
N ASN A 159 -12.40 9.78 5.02
CA ASN A 159 -13.08 10.91 4.37
C ASN A 159 -12.09 12.02 3.98
N ILE A 160 -11.10 12.31 4.82
CA ILE A 160 -10.05 13.27 4.54
C ILE A 160 -9.20 12.79 3.35
N LEU A 161 -8.75 11.53 3.38
CA LEU A 161 -7.96 10.95 2.30
C LEU A 161 -8.71 10.93 0.97
N ASN A 162 -9.99 10.60 0.96
CA ASN A 162 -10.82 10.59 -0.23
C ASN A 162 -10.96 11.97 -0.90
N LYS A 163 -10.82 13.06 -0.14
CA LYS A 163 -10.84 14.43 -0.68
C LYS A 163 -9.46 14.87 -1.15
N ILE A 164 -8.41 14.58 -0.38
CA ILE A 164 -7.06 15.10 -0.62
C ILE A 164 -6.35 14.30 -1.74
N VAL A 165 -6.47 12.98 -1.74
CA VAL A 165 -5.74 12.11 -2.67
C VAL A 165 -6.07 12.39 -4.15
N PRO A 166 -7.33 12.58 -4.58
CA PRO A 166 -7.64 12.91 -5.96
C PRO A 166 -6.98 14.22 -6.41
N PHE A 167 -6.97 15.22 -5.53
CA PHE A 167 -6.35 16.52 -5.81
C PHE A 167 -4.84 16.38 -6.00
N ILE A 168 -4.16 15.64 -5.10
CA ILE A 168 -2.73 15.37 -5.21
C ILE A 168 -2.42 14.57 -6.48
N CYS A 169 -3.24 13.56 -6.83
CA CYS A 169 -3.04 12.76 -8.04
C CYS A 169 -3.14 13.63 -9.30
N ILE A 170 -4.15 14.49 -9.40
CA ILE A 170 -4.34 15.40 -10.54
C ILE A 170 -3.16 16.37 -10.64
N PHE A 171 -2.78 16.99 -9.53
CA PHE A 171 -1.65 17.90 -9.47
C PHE A 171 -0.35 17.22 -9.91
N PHE A 172 -0.13 15.99 -9.47
CA PHE A 172 1.05 15.21 -9.83
C PHE A 172 1.12 14.83 -11.32
N ILE A 173 -0.02 14.55 -11.95
CA ILE A 173 -0.09 14.20 -13.37
C ILE A 173 0.06 15.46 -14.26
N SER A 174 -0.27 16.64 -13.72
CA SER A 174 -0.24 17.92 -14.48
C SER A 174 1.14 18.57 -14.53
N ILE A 175 2.11 18.11 -13.72
CA ILE A 175 3.51 18.54 -13.71
C ILE A 175 4.34 17.64 -14.62
#